data_a966e64fbeeac1b23a1647b3e4a2da56
#
_entry.id   a966e64fbeeac1b23a1647b3e4a2da56
#
_cell.length_a   1.000
_cell.length_b   1.000
_cell.length_c   1.000
_cell.angle_alpha   90.00
_cell.angle_beta   90.00
_cell.angle_gamma   90.00
#
_symmetry.space_group_name_H-M   'P 1'
#
loop_
_entity.id
_entity.type
_entity.pdbx_description
1 polymer ?
#
loop_
_entity_poly.entity_id
_entity_poly.type
_entity_poly.pdbx_seq_one_letter_code
_entity_poly.pdbx_strand_id
1 'polypeptide(L)'
;MIATSTRVPDTAPAANRDYKVADITLADWGRKEIAIAEGEMPALMTIRAKYRDSKPLAGAKIIGCIHMTIQTAVLIETLCELGAEVRWSSCNIFSTQDHAAAAIAASGIPVFAWKGETEEEYMWCLEQTCRDGAGELWDANMILDDGGDLTGYILETCPQMLNSIHGVTEETTTGVHRLYEMLEKGELKV
;
A
#
# COMPACT_ATOMS: atom_id res chain seq x y z
N MET A 1 1.35 -38.46 0.89
CA MET A 1 0.08 -37.90 0.37
C MET A 1 0.17 -36.38 0.57
N ILE A 2 0.44 -35.67 -0.52
CA ILE A 2 0.51 -34.19 -0.51
C ILE A 2 -0.91 -33.71 -0.74
N ALA A 3 -1.50 -33.06 0.26
CA ALA A 3 -2.83 -32.46 0.13
C ALA A 3 -2.72 -31.26 -0.83
N THR A 4 -3.27 -31.42 -2.03
CA THR A 4 -3.52 -30.31 -2.95
C THR A 4 -4.60 -29.42 -2.34
N SER A 5 -4.21 -28.24 -1.85
CA SER A 5 -5.13 -27.19 -1.47
C SER A 5 -5.87 -26.73 -2.72
N THR A 6 -7.13 -27.13 -2.85
CA THR A 6 -8.03 -26.58 -3.87
C THR A 6 -8.37 -25.15 -3.50
N ARG A 7 -7.78 -24.19 -4.21
CA ARG A 7 -8.22 -22.78 -4.21
C ARG A 7 -9.72 -22.77 -4.50
N VAL A 8 -10.52 -22.33 -3.53
CA VAL A 8 -11.93 -22.00 -3.77
C VAL A 8 -11.92 -20.67 -4.53
N PRO A 9 -12.46 -20.62 -5.76
CA PRO A 9 -12.51 -19.34 -6.48
C PRO A 9 -13.46 -18.40 -5.76
N ASP A 10 -13.02 -17.15 -5.58
CA ASP A 10 -13.83 -16.05 -5.09
C ASP A 10 -15.00 -15.82 -6.06
N THR A 11 -16.21 -16.26 -5.67
CA THR A 11 -17.39 -16.34 -6.55
C THR A 11 -18.25 -15.07 -6.55
N ALA A 12 -17.75 -13.93 -6.08
CA ALA A 12 -18.45 -12.68 -6.26
C ALA A 12 -18.05 -12.02 -7.60
N PRO A 13 -19.02 -11.41 -8.33
CA PRO A 13 -18.72 -10.85 -9.65
C PRO A 13 -17.65 -9.77 -9.57
N ALA A 14 -16.66 -9.87 -10.45
CA ALA A 14 -15.47 -9.00 -10.56
C ALA A 14 -15.77 -7.55 -11.00
N ALA A 15 -17.00 -7.08 -10.83
CA ALA A 15 -17.41 -5.72 -11.17
C ALA A 15 -17.10 -4.81 -9.99
N ASN A 16 -16.02 -4.04 -10.12
CA ASN A 16 -15.71 -2.86 -9.33
C ASN A 16 -15.10 -3.07 -7.93
N ARG A 17 -14.17 -4.02 -7.77
CA ARG A 17 -13.38 -4.13 -6.54
C ARG A 17 -12.05 -3.42 -6.72
N ASP A 18 -11.86 -2.33 -6.01
CA ASP A 18 -10.59 -1.57 -6.00
C ASP A 18 -9.58 -2.20 -5.02
N TYR A 19 -9.42 -3.53 -5.10
CA TYR A 19 -8.42 -4.29 -4.37
C TYR A 19 -8.16 -5.67 -4.98
N LYS A 20 -7.01 -6.26 -4.65
CA LYS A 20 -6.68 -7.66 -4.92
C LYS A 20 -5.86 -8.24 -3.77
N VAL A 21 -6.38 -9.28 -3.11
CA VAL A 21 -5.75 -10.00 -2.01
C VAL A 21 -5.88 -11.51 -2.23
N ALA A 22 -5.11 -12.32 -1.51
CA ALA A 22 -5.16 -13.78 -1.64
C ALA A 22 -6.54 -14.36 -1.30
N ASP A 23 -7.08 -13.97 -0.15
CA ASP A 23 -8.36 -14.45 0.37
C ASP A 23 -8.99 -13.40 1.31
N ILE A 24 -10.06 -12.79 0.87
CA ILE A 24 -10.79 -11.76 1.63
C ILE A 24 -11.44 -12.32 2.91
N THR A 25 -11.68 -13.64 2.98
CA THR A 25 -12.29 -14.27 4.17
C THR A 25 -11.37 -14.27 5.39
N LEU A 26 -10.09 -13.95 5.21
CA LEU A 26 -9.11 -13.77 6.29
C LEU A 26 -9.27 -12.44 7.05
N ALA A 27 -10.16 -11.55 6.61
CA ALA A 27 -10.30 -10.19 7.15
C ALA A 27 -10.58 -10.17 8.66
N ASP A 28 -11.46 -11.06 9.15
CA ASP A 28 -11.78 -11.13 10.58
C ASP A 28 -10.59 -11.56 11.45
N TRP A 29 -9.75 -12.43 10.93
CA TRP A 29 -8.48 -12.76 11.59
C TRP A 29 -7.52 -11.58 11.57
N GLY A 30 -7.32 -10.97 10.41
CA GLY A 30 -6.49 -9.77 10.26
C GLY A 30 -6.91 -8.65 11.22
N ARG A 31 -8.21 -8.42 11.39
CA ARG A 31 -8.73 -7.42 12.33
C ARG A 31 -8.32 -7.67 13.78
N LYS A 32 -8.28 -8.93 14.22
CA LYS A 32 -7.84 -9.30 15.58
C LYS A 32 -6.34 -9.06 15.76
N GLU A 33 -5.54 -9.44 14.77
CA GLU A 33 -4.09 -9.22 14.79
C GLU A 33 -3.73 -7.73 14.76
N ILE A 34 -4.44 -6.92 13.95
CA ILE A 34 -4.29 -5.46 13.93
C ILE A 34 -4.59 -4.86 15.32
N ALA A 35 -5.66 -5.31 15.98
CA ALA A 35 -6.00 -4.83 17.32
C ALA A 35 -4.92 -5.16 18.38
N ILE A 36 -4.21 -6.28 18.22
CA ILE A 36 -3.05 -6.61 19.07
C ILE A 36 -1.88 -5.68 18.75
N ALA A 37 -1.56 -5.50 17.46
CA ALA A 37 -0.47 -4.64 17.01
C ALA A 37 -0.65 -3.17 17.43
N GLU A 38 -1.87 -2.66 17.47
CA GLU A 38 -2.17 -1.32 18.00
C GLU A 38 -1.67 -1.16 19.44
N GLY A 39 -1.82 -2.20 20.28
CA GLY A 39 -1.29 -2.21 21.66
C GLY A 39 0.24 -2.20 21.73
N GLU A 40 0.92 -2.68 20.69
CA GLU A 40 2.37 -2.74 20.58
C GLU A 40 2.99 -1.51 19.91
N MET A 41 2.16 -0.61 19.38
CA MET A 41 2.57 0.60 18.64
C MET A 41 2.12 1.90 19.35
N PRO A 42 2.48 2.12 20.63
CA PRO A 42 1.92 3.19 21.46
C PRO A 42 2.25 4.60 20.91
N ALA A 43 3.39 4.78 20.26
CA ALA A 43 3.76 6.06 19.65
C ALA A 43 2.81 6.43 18.51
N LEU A 44 2.55 5.50 17.59
CA LEU A 44 1.64 5.71 16.47
C LEU A 44 0.20 5.91 16.95
N MET A 45 -0.26 5.11 17.92
CA MET A 45 -1.59 5.24 18.52
C MET A 45 -1.78 6.57 19.27
N THR A 46 -0.73 7.08 19.89
CA THR A 46 -0.75 8.41 20.50
C THR A 46 -0.90 9.53 19.45
N ILE A 47 -0.19 9.43 18.33
CA ILE A 47 -0.32 10.35 17.20
C ILE A 47 -1.74 10.29 16.63
N ARG A 48 -2.25 9.10 16.38
CA ARG A 48 -3.62 8.87 15.90
C ARG A 48 -4.64 9.53 16.83
N ALA A 49 -4.58 9.26 18.12
CA ALA A 49 -5.50 9.83 19.11
C ALA A 49 -5.41 11.37 19.20
N LYS A 50 -4.18 11.92 19.13
CA LYS A 50 -3.94 13.37 19.25
C LYS A 50 -4.49 14.16 18.05
N TYR A 51 -4.41 13.60 16.85
CA TYR A 51 -4.64 14.35 15.61
C TYR A 51 -5.89 13.91 14.82
N ARG A 52 -6.62 12.87 15.27
CA ARG A 52 -7.79 12.34 14.56
C ARG A 52 -8.86 13.40 14.28
N ASP A 53 -9.08 14.32 15.23
CA ASP A 53 -10.13 15.35 15.09
C ASP A 53 -9.68 16.51 14.18
N SER A 54 -8.40 16.85 14.20
CA SER A 54 -7.83 17.94 13.37
C SER A 54 -7.55 17.54 11.93
N LYS A 55 -7.45 16.24 11.67
CA LYS A 55 -7.19 15.64 10.34
C LYS A 55 -6.09 16.35 9.55
N PRO A 56 -4.86 16.38 10.06
CA PRO A 56 -3.76 17.12 9.44
C PRO A 56 -3.36 16.62 8.05
N LEU A 57 -3.81 15.41 7.68
CA LEU A 57 -3.60 14.82 6.35
C LEU A 57 -4.81 14.98 5.43
N ALA A 58 -5.77 15.85 5.77
CA ALA A 58 -6.89 16.14 4.88
C ALA A 58 -6.39 16.65 3.51
N GLY A 59 -6.78 15.97 2.43
CA GLY A 59 -6.30 16.26 1.07
C GLY A 59 -4.97 15.57 0.70
N ALA A 60 -4.32 14.86 1.61
CA ALA A 60 -3.22 13.99 1.25
C ALA A 60 -3.76 12.75 0.53
N LYS A 61 -3.20 12.47 -0.64
CA LYS A 61 -3.45 11.28 -1.46
C LYS A 61 -2.18 10.48 -1.54
N ILE A 62 -2.08 9.46 -0.70
CA ILE A 62 -0.85 8.71 -0.46
C ILE A 62 -0.88 7.39 -1.24
N ILE A 63 0.07 7.23 -2.14
CA ILE A 63 0.35 5.96 -2.79
C ILE A 63 1.50 5.28 -2.04
N GLY A 64 1.29 4.05 -1.55
CA GLY A 64 2.24 3.36 -0.70
C GLY A 64 2.70 2.02 -1.26
N CYS A 65 3.99 1.74 -1.10
CA CYS A 65 4.62 0.47 -1.42
C CYS A 65 5.59 0.08 -0.30
N ILE A 66 5.05 -0.50 0.76
CA ILE A 66 5.81 -1.03 1.91
C ILE A 66 5.24 -2.41 2.26
N HIS A 67 6.06 -3.27 2.88
CA HIS A 67 5.66 -4.61 3.31
C HIS A 67 4.24 -4.63 3.89
N MET A 68 3.30 -5.36 3.27
CA MET A 68 1.90 -5.41 3.72
C MET A 68 1.75 -6.33 4.93
N THR A 69 2.22 -5.86 6.07
CA THR A 69 2.17 -6.54 7.38
C THR A 69 1.06 -5.99 8.26
N ILE A 70 0.84 -6.63 9.42
CA ILE A 70 -0.10 -6.14 10.44
C ILE A 70 0.28 -4.74 10.93
N GLN A 71 1.58 -4.44 11.10
CA GLN A 71 2.05 -3.13 11.54
C GLN A 71 1.78 -2.07 10.46
N THR A 72 1.99 -2.43 9.20
CA THR A 72 1.66 -1.57 8.06
C THR A 72 0.15 -1.32 7.98
N ALA A 73 -0.68 -2.30 8.29
CA ALA A 73 -2.13 -2.10 8.37
C ALA A 73 -2.51 -1.05 9.43
N VAL A 74 -1.87 -1.07 10.61
CA VAL A 74 -2.04 -0.01 11.64
C VAL A 74 -1.61 1.37 11.11
N LEU A 75 -0.52 1.44 10.36
CA LEU A 75 -0.07 2.68 9.71
C LEU A 75 -1.11 3.18 8.70
N ILE A 76 -1.55 2.34 7.77
CA ILE A 76 -2.55 2.69 6.75
C ILE A 76 -3.81 3.25 7.39
N GLU A 77 -4.36 2.57 8.40
CA GLU A 77 -5.55 3.04 9.12
C GLU A 77 -5.28 4.35 9.86
N THR A 78 -4.07 4.54 10.40
CA THR A 78 -3.71 5.81 11.02
C THR A 78 -3.69 6.94 10.00
N LEU A 79 -3.11 6.74 8.82
CA LEU A 79 -3.11 7.75 7.75
C LEU A 79 -4.53 8.13 7.35
N CYS A 80 -5.42 7.13 7.18
CA CYS A 80 -6.82 7.35 6.85
C CYS A 80 -7.58 8.08 7.98
N GLU A 81 -7.37 7.70 9.24
CA GLU A 81 -7.99 8.40 10.38
C GLU A 81 -7.50 9.85 10.52
N LEU A 82 -6.28 10.14 10.09
CA LEU A 82 -5.74 11.50 10.03
C LEU A 82 -6.19 12.31 8.80
N GLY A 83 -6.98 11.70 7.92
CA GLY A 83 -7.64 12.36 6.81
C GLY A 83 -7.07 12.08 5.43
N ALA A 84 -6.07 11.21 5.29
CA ALA A 84 -5.52 10.84 3.99
C ALA A 84 -6.44 9.87 3.23
N GLU A 85 -6.39 9.95 1.92
CA GLU A 85 -6.78 8.87 1.02
C GLU A 85 -5.54 8.02 0.72
N VAL A 86 -5.69 6.70 0.70
CA VAL A 86 -4.54 5.79 0.59
C VAL A 86 -4.81 4.70 -0.43
N ARG A 87 -3.80 4.35 -1.22
CA ARG A 87 -3.74 3.14 -2.07
C ARG A 87 -2.43 2.42 -1.80
N TRP A 88 -2.43 1.08 -1.77
CA TRP A 88 -1.29 0.34 -1.25
C TRP A 88 -0.93 -0.92 -2.02
N SER A 89 0.37 -1.18 -2.16
CA SER A 89 0.95 -2.47 -2.55
C SER A 89 2.05 -2.90 -1.58
N SER A 90 2.54 -4.14 -1.71
CA SER A 90 3.72 -4.58 -0.96
C SER A 90 4.99 -4.31 -1.76
N CYS A 91 6.09 -4.03 -1.09
CA CYS A 91 7.41 -3.86 -1.70
C CYS A 91 8.18 -5.18 -1.88
N ASN A 92 7.56 -6.33 -1.58
CA ASN A 92 8.22 -7.63 -1.68
C ASN A 92 7.20 -8.76 -1.85
N ILE A 93 7.45 -9.63 -2.83
CA ILE A 93 6.58 -10.73 -3.23
C ILE A 93 6.32 -11.81 -2.16
N PHE A 94 7.11 -11.86 -1.08
CA PHE A 94 6.98 -12.86 -0.02
C PHE A 94 6.57 -12.30 1.34
N SER A 95 6.60 -11.00 1.53
CA SER A 95 6.46 -10.39 2.86
C SER A 95 5.02 -10.09 3.28
N THR A 96 4.07 -10.11 2.36
CA THR A 96 2.66 -9.87 2.66
C THR A 96 2.12 -10.87 3.68
N GLN A 97 1.44 -10.36 4.69
CA GLN A 97 0.59 -11.14 5.58
C GLN A 97 -0.84 -11.07 5.03
N ASP A 98 -1.30 -12.16 4.41
CA ASP A 98 -2.56 -12.18 3.65
C ASP A 98 -3.78 -11.74 4.46
N HIS A 99 -3.80 -12.06 5.77
CA HIS A 99 -4.86 -11.63 6.66
C HIS A 99 -4.82 -10.10 6.96
N ALA A 100 -3.62 -9.48 6.94
CA ALA A 100 -3.50 -8.02 7.04
C ALA A 100 -4.05 -7.34 5.80
N ALA A 101 -3.65 -7.80 4.61
CA ALA A 101 -4.15 -7.29 3.34
C ALA A 101 -5.67 -7.46 3.23
N ALA A 102 -6.21 -8.62 3.64
CA ALA A 102 -7.65 -8.88 3.66
C ALA A 102 -8.41 -7.92 4.58
N ALA A 103 -7.88 -7.62 5.78
CA ALA A 103 -8.52 -6.69 6.72
C ALA A 103 -8.59 -5.27 6.16
N ILE A 104 -7.52 -4.79 5.52
CA ILE A 104 -7.46 -3.47 4.88
C ILE A 104 -8.42 -3.42 3.68
N ALA A 105 -8.44 -4.43 2.82
CA ALA A 105 -9.39 -4.54 1.71
C ALA A 105 -10.85 -4.52 2.19
N ALA A 106 -11.16 -5.27 3.25
CA ALA A 106 -12.50 -5.34 3.82
C ALA A 106 -12.96 -4.02 4.45
N SER A 107 -12.04 -3.16 4.89
CA SER A 107 -12.35 -1.79 5.37
C SER A 107 -12.59 -0.78 4.23
N GLY A 108 -12.46 -1.22 2.96
CA GLY A 108 -12.70 -0.39 1.78
C GLY A 108 -11.50 0.43 1.33
N ILE A 109 -10.31 0.15 1.86
CA ILE A 109 -9.06 0.80 1.42
C ILE A 109 -8.47 -0.02 0.27
N PRO A 110 -8.14 0.62 -0.87
CA PRO A 110 -7.51 -0.03 -2.00
C PRO A 110 -6.15 -0.65 -1.63
N VAL A 111 -6.04 -1.96 -1.79
CA VAL A 111 -4.80 -2.72 -1.52
C VAL A 111 -4.64 -3.85 -2.53
N PHE A 112 -3.42 -3.95 -3.07
CA PHE A 112 -3.04 -4.93 -4.07
C PHE A 112 -1.80 -5.65 -3.56
N ALA A 113 -1.99 -6.75 -2.81
CA ALA A 113 -0.89 -7.50 -2.23
C ALA A 113 -1.33 -8.90 -1.79
N TRP A 114 -0.47 -9.91 -2.03
CA TRP A 114 -0.60 -11.25 -1.46
C TRP A 114 0.77 -11.91 -1.34
N LYS A 115 0.88 -12.90 -0.50
CA LYS A 115 2.14 -13.64 -0.33
C LYS A 115 2.35 -14.61 -1.49
N GLY A 116 3.52 -14.53 -2.12
CA GLY A 116 3.92 -15.43 -3.21
C GLY A 116 3.45 -14.94 -4.58
N GLU A 117 3.39 -13.62 -4.76
CA GLU A 117 3.28 -12.99 -6.08
C GLU A 117 4.40 -13.46 -7.01
N THR A 118 4.13 -13.58 -8.29
CA THR A 118 5.17 -13.59 -9.32
C THR A 118 5.68 -12.18 -9.56
N GLU A 119 6.80 -12.04 -10.27
CA GLU A 119 7.31 -10.70 -10.62
C GLU A 119 6.33 -9.92 -11.51
N GLU A 120 5.62 -10.60 -12.42
CA GLU A 120 4.58 -9.99 -13.25
C GLU A 120 3.38 -9.53 -12.41
N GLU A 121 2.98 -10.33 -11.42
CA GLU A 121 1.89 -9.97 -10.49
C GLU A 121 2.31 -8.79 -9.60
N TYR A 122 3.55 -8.76 -9.14
CA TYR A 122 4.11 -7.63 -8.38
C TYR A 122 4.06 -6.33 -9.18
N MET A 123 4.54 -6.35 -10.44
CA MET A 123 4.48 -5.19 -11.32
C MET A 123 3.03 -4.75 -11.59
N TRP A 124 2.12 -5.72 -11.75
CA TRP A 124 0.70 -5.44 -11.87
C TRP A 124 0.14 -4.78 -10.60
N CYS A 125 0.56 -5.19 -9.40
CA CYS A 125 0.15 -4.56 -8.14
C CYS A 125 0.60 -3.08 -8.08
N LEU A 126 1.85 -2.77 -8.49
CA LEU A 126 2.32 -1.39 -8.60
C LEU A 126 1.45 -0.58 -9.59
N GLU A 127 1.13 -1.16 -10.75
CA GLU A 127 0.25 -0.52 -11.72
C GLU A 127 -1.14 -0.21 -11.13
N GLN A 128 -1.78 -1.19 -10.48
CA GLN A 128 -3.10 -0.99 -9.88
C GLN A 128 -3.09 0.04 -8.75
N THR A 129 -1.99 0.11 -8.00
CA THR A 129 -1.80 1.11 -6.96
C THR A 129 -1.74 2.53 -7.54
N CYS A 130 -1.19 2.69 -8.75
CA CYS A 130 -1.15 3.96 -9.49
C CYS A 130 -2.49 4.35 -10.15
N ARG A 131 -3.49 3.46 -10.17
CA ARG A 131 -4.77 3.69 -10.86
C ARG A 131 -5.93 3.73 -9.86
N ASP A 132 -6.97 4.47 -10.20
CA ASP A 132 -8.23 4.44 -9.47
C ASP A 132 -9.12 3.25 -9.86
N GLY A 133 -10.27 3.12 -9.20
CA GLY A 133 -11.23 2.04 -9.50
C GLY A 133 -11.86 2.11 -10.89
N ALA A 134 -11.68 3.19 -11.65
CA ALA A 134 -12.07 3.33 -13.05
C ALA A 134 -10.93 2.96 -14.02
N GLY A 135 -9.71 2.72 -13.50
CA GLY A 135 -8.52 2.40 -14.29
C GLY A 135 -7.74 3.62 -14.78
N GLU A 136 -8.17 4.83 -14.40
CA GLU A 136 -7.45 6.07 -14.73
C GLU A 136 -6.30 6.29 -13.73
N LEU A 137 -5.30 7.06 -14.11
CA LEU A 137 -4.22 7.40 -13.20
C LEU A 137 -4.76 8.18 -12.01
N TRP A 138 -4.47 7.69 -10.82
CA TRP A 138 -4.88 8.34 -9.60
C TRP A 138 -4.03 9.59 -9.34
N ASP A 139 -4.66 10.67 -8.91
CA ASP A 139 -4.04 11.96 -8.66
C ASP A 139 -3.33 12.00 -7.29
N ALA A 140 -2.49 10.98 -7.02
CA ALA A 140 -1.67 10.91 -5.82
C ALA A 140 -0.78 12.15 -5.71
N ASN A 141 -0.57 12.62 -4.46
CA ASN A 141 0.30 13.78 -4.20
C ASN A 141 1.44 13.49 -3.23
N MET A 142 1.52 12.27 -2.70
CA MET A 142 2.60 11.80 -1.85
C MET A 142 2.93 10.34 -2.16
N ILE A 143 4.20 10.00 -2.15
CA ILE A 143 4.70 8.62 -2.24
C ILE A 143 5.27 8.20 -0.89
N LEU A 144 4.92 6.99 -0.44
CA LEU A 144 5.52 6.31 0.69
C LEU A 144 6.09 4.97 0.20
N ASP A 145 7.41 4.86 0.09
CA ASP A 145 8.10 3.78 -0.59
C ASP A 145 9.09 3.04 0.33
N ASP A 146 9.46 1.84 -0.07
CA ASP A 146 10.46 0.99 0.58
C ASP A 146 11.31 0.32 -0.50
N GLY A 147 12.52 0.84 -0.70
CA GLY A 147 13.45 0.40 -1.73
C GLY A 147 13.35 1.14 -3.07
N GLY A 148 12.41 2.08 -3.21
CA GLY A 148 12.27 2.94 -4.39
C GLY A 148 11.63 2.27 -5.61
N ASP A 149 10.97 1.13 -5.47
CA ASP A 149 10.38 0.41 -6.60
C ASP A 149 9.14 1.12 -7.16
N LEU A 150 8.26 1.60 -6.30
CA LEU A 150 7.09 2.37 -6.72
C LEU A 150 7.51 3.70 -7.37
N THR A 151 8.47 4.39 -6.78
CA THR A 151 9.02 5.64 -7.33
C THR A 151 9.64 5.41 -8.70
N GLY A 152 10.45 4.33 -8.85
CA GLY A 152 11.03 3.94 -10.14
C GLY A 152 9.96 3.59 -11.17
N TYR A 153 8.94 2.83 -10.79
CA TYR A 153 7.81 2.49 -11.65
C TYR A 153 7.08 3.74 -12.17
N ILE A 154 6.81 4.71 -11.28
CA ILE A 154 6.15 5.97 -11.67
C ILE A 154 7.01 6.75 -12.65
N LEU A 155 8.32 6.87 -12.38
CA LEU A 155 9.26 7.56 -13.27
C LEU A 155 9.29 6.97 -14.68
N GLU A 156 9.28 5.64 -14.78
CA GLU A 156 9.41 4.94 -16.07
C GLU A 156 8.08 4.82 -16.82
N THR A 157 6.98 4.54 -16.10
CA THR A 157 5.72 4.10 -16.73
C THR A 157 4.64 5.17 -16.74
N CYS A 158 4.57 6.01 -15.70
CA CYS A 158 3.54 7.05 -15.59
C CYS A 158 4.09 8.39 -15.06
N PRO A 159 5.12 8.96 -15.74
CA PRO A 159 5.84 10.14 -15.26
C PRO A 159 4.95 11.39 -15.10
N GLN A 160 3.78 11.42 -15.74
CA GLN A 160 2.81 12.50 -15.55
C GLN A 160 2.25 12.59 -14.13
N MET A 161 2.28 11.51 -13.32
CA MET A 161 1.90 11.55 -11.91
C MET A 161 2.82 12.45 -11.09
N LEU A 162 4.08 12.61 -11.51
CA LEU A 162 5.04 13.49 -10.81
C LEU A 162 4.60 14.96 -10.80
N ASN A 163 3.69 15.38 -11.68
CA ASN A 163 3.18 16.75 -11.67
C ASN A 163 2.35 17.08 -10.42
N SER A 164 1.78 16.07 -9.77
CA SER A 164 0.99 16.20 -8.54
C SER A 164 1.75 15.76 -7.28
N ILE A 165 2.83 14.99 -7.41
CA ILE A 165 3.62 14.51 -6.28
C ILE A 165 4.41 15.66 -5.65
N HIS A 166 4.22 15.88 -4.36
CA HIS A 166 4.92 16.90 -3.57
C HIS A 166 6.19 16.37 -2.92
N GLY A 167 6.32 15.05 -2.76
CA GLY A 167 7.49 14.44 -2.16
C GLY A 167 7.38 12.93 -2.03
N VAL A 168 8.53 12.31 -1.77
CA VAL A 168 8.70 10.88 -1.50
C VAL A 168 9.19 10.71 -0.07
N THR A 169 8.55 9.82 0.68
CA THR A 169 9.05 9.32 1.95
C THR A 169 9.55 7.91 1.72
N GLU A 170 10.84 7.69 1.91
CA GLU A 170 11.50 6.41 1.71
C GLU A 170 11.90 5.80 3.06
N GLU A 171 11.57 4.53 3.27
CA GLU A 171 11.79 3.83 4.54
C GLU A 171 13.23 3.36 4.71
N THR A 172 13.91 2.97 3.62
CA THR A 172 15.22 2.31 3.67
C THR A 172 16.38 3.16 3.19
N THR A 173 17.57 2.91 3.75
CA THR A 173 18.81 3.54 3.26
C THR A 173 19.14 3.09 1.83
N THR A 174 18.80 1.87 1.45
CA THR A 174 18.98 1.36 0.08
C THR A 174 18.12 2.15 -0.91
N GLY A 175 16.84 2.36 -0.59
CA GLY A 175 15.95 3.18 -1.41
C GLY A 175 16.41 4.64 -1.47
N VAL A 176 16.82 5.24 -0.34
CA VAL A 176 17.38 6.60 -0.33
C VAL A 176 18.59 6.72 -1.26
N HIS A 177 19.52 5.76 -1.27
CA HIS A 177 20.66 5.78 -2.20
C HIS A 177 20.18 5.71 -3.66
N ARG A 178 19.20 4.87 -3.96
CA ARG A 178 18.58 4.78 -5.29
C ARG A 178 17.94 6.09 -5.73
N LEU A 179 17.23 6.78 -4.82
CA LEU A 179 16.65 8.09 -5.10
C LEU A 179 17.72 9.15 -5.38
N TYR A 180 18.84 9.15 -4.65
CA TYR A 180 19.97 10.02 -4.95
C TYR A 180 20.60 9.74 -6.32
N GLU A 181 20.74 8.48 -6.70
CA GLU A 181 21.22 8.13 -8.05
C GLU A 181 20.27 8.64 -9.15
N MET A 182 18.97 8.51 -8.95
CA MET A 182 17.94 9.06 -9.87
C MET A 182 18.02 10.58 -9.95
N LEU A 183 18.25 11.25 -8.82
CA LEU A 183 18.41 12.70 -8.76
C LEU A 183 19.68 13.16 -9.51
N GLU A 184 20.82 12.49 -9.31
CA GLU A 184 22.08 12.80 -10.00
C GLU A 184 21.97 12.60 -11.52
N LYS A 185 21.18 11.63 -11.97
CA LYS A 185 20.87 11.40 -13.39
C LYS A 185 19.87 12.41 -13.97
N GLY A 186 19.25 13.23 -13.11
CA GLY A 186 18.20 14.17 -13.50
C GLY A 186 16.86 13.50 -13.86
N GLU A 187 16.66 12.26 -13.44
CA GLU A 187 15.44 11.48 -13.61
C GLU A 187 14.37 11.88 -12.57
N LEU A 188 14.79 12.04 -11.32
CA LEU A 188 13.93 12.48 -10.22
C LEU A 188 13.85 14.01 -10.19
N LYS A 189 12.61 14.56 -10.21
CA LYS A 189 12.32 16.00 -10.27
C LYS A 189 11.47 16.49 -9.09
N VAL A 190 11.34 15.69 -8.05
CA VAL A 190 10.58 16.00 -6.82
C VAL A 190 11.49 16.43 -5.68
#